data_174ed52cff47a6ea3bcc58c77eb844c4
#
_entry.id   174ed52cff47a6ea3bcc58c77eb844c4
#
_cell.length_a   1.000
_cell.length_b   1.000
_cell.length_c   1.000
_cell.angle_alpha   90.00
_cell.angle_beta   90.00
_cell.angle_gamma   90.00
#
_symmetry.space_group_name_H-M   'P 1'
#
loop_
_entity.id
_entity.type
_entity.pdbx_description
1 polymer ?
#
loop_
_entity_poly.entity_id
_entity_poly.type
_entity_poly.pdbx_seq_one_letter_code
_entity_poly.pdbx_strand_id
1 'polypeptide(L)'
;MAKTASKTAARRDGKKSSPCGHALLAEVYRGGVVESRHFGSVAVVDQNAKLLYSAGNPHLTTFFRSASKPFQVLALIQQGGVERYGFTPEEIAIMAGSHSGQPEHIEIVDQILEKVGISEQNLQCGVQTPLFFSSQNKPLDQGQQFDQRHHNCSGKHSGMIALAKILGEDVLNYLNPKSKTQRRIMEGVAEACQF
;
A
#
# COMPACT_ATOMS: atom_id res chain seq x y z
N MET A 1 -38.46 28.88 -29.12
CA MET A 1 -38.07 27.73 -28.35
C MET A 1 -37.25 26.78 -29.21
N ALA A 2 -35.94 26.84 -29.14
CA ALA A 2 -35.02 26.01 -29.94
C ALA A 2 -34.28 25.08 -28.98
N LYS A 3 -34.49 23.77 -29.10
CA LYS A 3 -33.75 22.75 -28.38
C LYS A 3 -32.44 22.47 -29.13
N THR A 4 -31.34 22.88 -28.53
CA THR A 4 -29.99 22.51 -29.00
C THR A 4 -29.63 21.15 -28.38
N ALA A 5 -29.68 20.11 -29.21
CA ALA A 5 -29.14 18.79 -28.84
C ALA A 5 -27.62 18.79 -29.09
N SER A 6 -26.84 18.71 -28.04
CA SER A 6 -25.39 18.48 -28.11
C SER A 6 -25.14 17.03 -28.49
N LYS A 7 -24.68 16.81 -29.72
CA LYS A 7 -24.15 15.49 -30.16
C LYS A 7 -22.69 15.42 -29.70
N THR A 8 -22.43 14.69 -28.64
CA THR A 8 -21.08 14.27 -28.25
C THR A 8 -20.61 13.21 -29.27
N ALA A 9 -19.78 13.61 -30.20
CA ALA A 9 -19.15 12.70 -31.15
C ALA A 9 -18.12 11.84 -30.41
N ALA A 10 -18.39 10.56 -30.27
CA ALA A 10 -17.43 9.57 -29.81
C ALA A 10 -16.32 9.46 -30.89
N ARG A 11 -15.17 10.06 -30.65
CA ARG A 11 -13.97 9.83 -31.44
C ARG A 11 -13.51 8.37 -31.22
N ARG A 12 -13.65 7.55 -32.24
CA ARG A 12 -12.99 6.25 -32.34
C ARG A 12 -11.54 6.48 -32.70
N ASP A 13 -10.71 6.80 -31.72
CA ASP A 13 -9.27 6.78 -31.89
C ASP A 13 -8.79 5.32 -31.84
N GLY A 14 -8.04 4.93 -32.89
CA GLY A 14 -7.52 3.58 -33.04
C GLY A 14 -6.75 3.14 -31.79
N LYS A 15 -7.21 2.07 -31.16
CA LYS A 15 -6.60 1.44 -29.98
C LYS A 15 -5.16 1.04 -30.30
N LYS A 16 -4.18 1.88 -29.95
CA LYS A 16 -2.81 1.42 -29.78
C LYS A 16 -2.76 0.68 -28.45
N SER A 17 -3.00 -0.62 -28.46
CA SER A 17 -2.77 -1.48 -27.30
C SER A 17 -1.27 -1.55 -27.03
N SER A 18 -0.86 -1.43 -25.76
CA SER A 18 0.51 -1.72 -25.38
C SER A 18 0.81 -3.21 -25.58
N PRO A 19 2.09 -3.63 -25.69
CA PRO A 19 2.47 -5.04 -25.85
C PRO A 19 1.89 -5.99 -24.78
N CYS A 20 1.51 -5.47 -23.61
CA CYS A 20 0.93 -6.22 -22.48
C CYS A 20 -0.61 -6.19 -22.43
N GLY A 21 -1.29 -5.67 -23.45
CA GLY A 21 -2.76 -5.55 -23.45
C GLY A 21 -3.31 -4.44 -22.55
N HIS A 22 -2.48 -3.51 -22.08
CA HIS A 22 -2.92 -2.35 -21.31
C HIS A 22 -3.69 -1.35 -22.17
N ALA A 23 -4.67 -0.66 -21.58
CA ALA A 23 -5.35 0.49 -22.16
C ALA A 23 -4.61 1.78 -21.81
N LEU A 24 -4.74 2.80 -22.67
CA LEU A 24 -4.37 4.16 -22.31
C LEU A 24 -5.36 4.67 -21.25
N LEU A 25 -4.87 4.98 -20.05
CA LEU A 25 -5.69 5.41 -18.92
C LEU A 25 -5.64 6.91 -18.70
N ALA A 26 -4.48 7.54 -18.90
CA ALA A 26 -4.29 8.98 -18.70
C ALA A 26 -3.24 9.54 -19.64
N GLU A 27 -3.40 10.82 -19.98
CA GLU A 27 -2.41 11.64 -20.72
C GLU A 27 -2.13 12.90 -19.90
N VAL A 28 -0.86 13.25 -19.81
CA VAL A 28 -0.41 14.53 -19.24
C VAL A 28 -0.10 15.47 -20.38
N TYR A 29 -0.59 16.68 -20.29
CA TYR A 29 -0.40 17.72 -21.31
C TYR A 29 0.43 18.87 -20.75
N ARG A 30 1.31 19.41 -21.61
CA ARG A 30 2.03 20.65 -21.37
C ARG A 30 1.88 21.55 -22.60
N GLY A 31 1.30 22.74 -22.40
CA GLY A 31 1.09 23.70 -23.48
C GLY A 31 0.31 23.13 -24.67
N GLY A 32 -0.67 22.24 -24.45
CA GLY A 32 -1.46 21.60 -25.51
C GLY A 32 -0.81 20.39 -26.20
N VAL A 33 0.44 20.06 -25.83
CA VAL A 33 1.17 18.89 -26.35
C VAL A 33 1.12 17.77 -25.31
N VAL A 34 0.93 16.52 -25.77
CA VAL A 34 1.01 15.36 -24.88
C VAL A 34 2.45 15.18 -24.41
N GLU A 35 2.69 15.34 -23.10
CA GLU A 35 3.99 15.18 -22.47
C GLU A 35 4.24 13.71 -22.09
N SER A 36 3.23 13.02 -21.55
CA SER A 36 3.33 11.60 -21.18
C SER A 36 2.00 10.88 -21.35
N ARG A 37 2.09 9.55 -21.55
CA ARG A 37 0.96 8.63 -21.61
C ARG A 37 1.12 7.53 -20.60
N HIS A 38 0.06 7.25 -19.83
CA HIS A 38 0.04 6.23 -18.80
C HIS A 38 -0.90 5.10 -19.22
N PHE A 39 -0.33 3.91 -19.35
CA PHE A 39 -1.05 2.71 -19.73
C PHE A 39 -1.24 1.81 -18.52
N GLY A 40 -2.37 1.11 -18.45
CA GLY A 40 -2.65 0.19 -17.36
C GLY A 40 -3.86 -0.68 -17.65
N SER A 41 -4.18 -1.53 -16.69
CA SER A 41 -5.38 -2.35 -16.67
C SER A 41 -6.21 -2.03 -15.44
N VAL A 42 -7.52 -1.95 -15.63
CA VAL A 42 -8.50 -1.72 -14.56
C VAL A 42 -9.51 -2.85 -14.61
N ALA A 43 -9.85 -3.39 -13.46
CA ALA A 43 -10.96 -4.31 -13.28
C ALA A 43 -11.87 -3.76 -12.17
N VAL A 44 -13.17 -3.71 -12.43
CA VAL A 44 -14.20 -3.40 -11.45
C VAL A 44 -15.06 -4.63 -11.28
N VAL A 45 -15.16 -5.14 -10.08
CA VAL A 45 -15.90 -6.35 -9.76
C VAL A 45 -16.99 -6.04 -8.73
N ASP A 46 -18.04 -6.87 -8.71
CA ASP A 46 -19.03 -6.86 -7.64
C ASP A 46 -18.56 -7.67 -6.42
N GLN A 47 -19.40 -7.77 -5.41
CA GLN A 47 -19.13 -8.52 -4.17
C GLN A 47 -18.95 -10.05 -4.38
N ASN A 48 -19.34 -10.57 -5.54
CA ASN A 48 -19.18 -11.97 -5.91
C ASN A 48 -18.00 -12.19 -6.88
N ALA A 49 -17.10 -11.22 -6.98
CA ALA A 49 -15.96 -11.20 -7.91
C ALA A 49 -16.35 -11.24 -9.41
N LYS A 50 -17.63 -10.96 -9.75
CA LYS A 50 -18.07 -10.85 -11.14
C LYS A 50 -17.55 -9.55 -11.74
N LEU A 51 -16.86 -9.64 -12.88
CA LEU A 51 -16.37 -8.49 -13.61
C LEU A 51 -17.54 -7.63 -14.14
N LEU A 52 -17.61 -6.38 -13.70
CA LEU A 52 -18.61 -5.39 -14.15
C LEU A 52 -18.06 -4.50 -15.27
N TYR A 53 -16.83 -3.99 -15.10
CA TYR A 53 -16.16 -3.11 -16.07
C TYR A 53 -14.68 -3.43 -16.13
N SER A 54 -14.08 -3.20 -17.29
CA SER A 54 -12.63 -3.30 -17.46
C SER A 54 -12.10 -2.32 -18.49
N ALA A 55 -10.83 -1.95 -18.31
CA ALA A 55 -10.01 -1.31 -19.33
C ALA A 55 -8.68 -2.05 -19.39
N GLY A 56 -8.17 -2.34 -20.58
CA GLY A 56 -7.00 -3.20 -20.75
C GLY A 56 -7.31 -4.66 -20.44
N ASN A 57 -6.30 -5.40 -19.97
CA ASN A 57 -6.45 -6.82 -19.61
C ASN A 57 -6.77 -6.97 -18.11
N PRO A 58 -8.03 -7.29 -17.74
CA PRO A 58 -8.42 -7.45 -16.34
C PRO A 58 -7.84 -8.72 -15.68
N HIS A 59 -7.33 -9.67 -16.46
CA HIS A 59 -6.75 -10.94 -15.99
C HIS A 59 -5.23 -10.93 -15.98
N LEU A 60 -4.62 -9.73 -16.05
CA LEU A 60 -3.17 -9.60 -16.00
C LEU A 60 -2.64 -10.02 -14.64
N THR A 61 -1.76 -11.02 -14.62
CA THR A 61 -1.02 -11.39 -13.41
C THR A 61 0.03 -10.33 -13.08
N THR A 62 -0.01 -9.82 -11.87
CA THR A 62 0.92 -8.78 -11.39
C THR A 62 1.21 -8.93 -9.90
N PHE A 63 2.25 -8.24 -9.43
CA PHE A 63 2.57 -8.19 -8.02
C PHE A 63 1.72 -7.15 -7.30
N PHE A 64 1.13 -7.52 -6.17
CA PHE A 64 0.35 -6.61 -5.33
C PHE A 64 1.15 -5.41 -4.82
N ARG A 65 2.45 -5.60 -4.55
CA ARG A 65 3.30 -4.58 -3.95
C ARG A 65 2.68 -4.05 -2.65
N SER A 66 2.70 -2.73 -2.43
CA SER A 66 2.15 -2.12 -1.22
C SER A 66 0.62 -2.26 -1.08
N ALA A 67 -0.10 -2.59 -2.15
CA ALA A 67 -1.54 -2.86 -2.08
C ALA A 67 -1.87 -4.15 -1.29
N SER A 68 -0.88 -5.02 -1.01
CA SER A 68 -1.06 -6.19 -0.15
C SER A 68 -1.08 -5.87 1.35
N LYS A 69 -0.66 -4.68 1.79
CA LYS A 69 -0.53 -4.34 3.21
C LYS A 69 -1.82 -4.47 4.01
N PRO A 70 -3.00 -4.05 3.52
CA PRO A 70 -4.27 -4.29 4.22
C PRO A 70 -4.51 -5.79 4.51
N PHE A 71 -4.20 -6.66 3.54
CA PHE A 71 -4.33 -8.11 3.72
C PHE A 71 -3.29 -8.67 4.71
N GLN A 72 -2.09 -8.09 4.76
CA GLN A 72 -1.06 -8.49 5.71
C GLN A 72 -1.44 -8.15 7.14
N VAL A 73 -2.06 -6.99 7.40
CA VAL A 73 -2.50 -6.59 8.75
C VAL A 73 -3.71 -7.42 9.23
N LEU A 74 -4.51 -7.98 8.33
CA LEU A 74 -5.61 -8.88 8.70
C LEU A 74 -5.10 -10.07 9.54
N ALA A 75 -3.90 -10.59 9.27
CA ALA A 75 -3.31 -11.66 10.07
C ALA A 75 -3.16 -11.27 11.55
N LEU A 76 -2.75 -10.03 11.83
CA LEU A 76 -2.67 -9.48 13.19
C LEU A 76 -4.06 -9.33 13.82
N ILE A 77 -5.01 -8.77 13.10
CA ILE A 77 -6.39 -8.55 13.56
C ILE A 77 -7.05 -9.87 13.90
N GLN A 78 -6.96 -10.87 13.01
CA GLN A 78 -7.53 -12.21 13.21
C GLN A 78 -6.92 -12.96 14.40
N GLN A 79 -5.71 -12.60 14.84
CA GLN A 79 -5.06 -13.15 16.04
C GLN A 79 -5.37 -12.34 17.31
N GLY A 80 -6.37 -11.46 17.30
CA GLY A 80 -6.77 -10.65 18.44
C GLY A 80 -5.78 -9.53 18.79
N GLY A 81 -4.98 -9.09 17.81
CA GLY A 81 -3.94 -8.08 18.05
C GLY A 81 -4.52 -6.72 18.44
N VAL A 82 -5.71 -6.38 17.94
CA VAL A 82 -6.37 -5.11 18.25
C VAL A 82 -6.72 -5.05 19.74
N GLU A 83 -7.38 -6.08 20.24
CA GLU A 83 -7.81 -6.17 21.64
C GLU A 83 -6.62 -6.31 22.57
N ARG A 84 -5.63 -7.10 22.18
CA ARG A 84 -4.45 -7.37 23.02
C ARG A 84 -3.60 -6.14 23.27
N TYR A 85 -3.42 -5.28 22.27
CA TYR A 85 -2.57 -4.10 22.36
C TYR A 85 -3.36 -2.79 22.45
N GLY A 86 -4.68 -2.83 22.30
CA GLY A 86 -5.51 -1.64 22.30
C GLY A 86 -5.21 -0.71 21.12
N PHE A 87 -5.01 -1.29 19.92
CA PHE A 87 -4.72 -0.48 18.73
C PHE A 87 -5.91 0.38 18.31
N THR A 88 -5.62 1.63 17.98
CA THR A 88 -6.61 2.58 17.43
C THR A 88 -6.79 2.36 15.93
N PRO A 89 -7.87 2.91 15.32
CA PRO A 89 -8.06 2.87 13.88
C PRO A 89 -6.90 3.50 13.10
N GLU A 90 -6.28 4.57 13.62
CA GLU A 90 -5.15 5.27 13.01
C GLU A 90 -3.90 4.38 13.00
N GLU A 91 -3.64 3.68 14.09
CA GLU A 91 -2.53 2.71 14.19
C GLU A 91 -2.72 1.53 13.23
N ILE A 92 -3.93 1.02 13.09
CA ILE A 92 -4.24 -0.02 12.10
C ILE A 92 -4.08 0.53 10.67
N ALA A 93 -4.52 1.76 10.41
CA ALA A 93 -4.40 2.39 9.10
C ALA A 93 -2.93 2.55 8.68
N ILE A 94 -2.03 2.97 9.60
CA ILE A 94 -0.60 3.11 9.28
C ILE A 94 0.09 1.75 9.07
N MET A 95 -0.36 0.69 9.74
CA MET A 95 0.10 -0.68 9.48
C MET A 95 -0.37 -1.18 8.10
N ALA A 96 -1.56 -0.78 7.68
CA ALA A 96 -2.18 -1.18 6.41
C ALA A 96 -1.72 -0.36 5.20
N GLY A 97 -0.92 0.68 5.38
CA GLY A 97 -0.55 1.62 4.32
C GLY A 97 0.95 1.80 4.13
N SER A 98 1.28 2.69 3.19
CA SER A 98 2.62 3.27 3.06
C SER A 98 2.49 4.74 3.45
N HIS A 99 3.16 5.14 4.51
CA HIS A 99 3.13 6.53 4.96
C HIS A 99 4.26 7.37 4.37
N SER A 100 4.11 8.68 4.40
CA SER A 100 5.09 9.62 3.85
C SER A 100 6.21 10.01 4.82
N GLY A 101 6.17 9.54 6.07
CA GLY A 101 7.18 9.84 7.08
C GLY A 101 7.08 11.26 7.66
N GLN A 102 5.87 11.83 7.69
CA GLN A 102 5.58 13.09 8.37
C GLN A 102 5.65 12.90 9.90
N PRO A 103 5.84 13.98 10.69
CA PRO A 103 5.90 13.87 12.14
C PRO A 103 4.74 13.10 12.76
N GLU A 104 3.53 13.34 12.29
CA GLU A 104 2.31 12.66 12.76
C GLU A 104 2.35 11.15 12.51
N HIS A 105 2.94 10.72 11.41
CA HIS A 105 3.13 9.30 11.12
C HIS A 105 4.15 8.65 12.05
N ILE A 106 5.24 9.38 12.36
CA ILE A 106 6.28 8.90 13.27
C ILE A 106 5.71 8.75 14.68
N GLU A 107 4.91 9.72 15.13
CA GLU A 107 4.24 9.68 16.42
C GLU A 107 3.33 8.44 16.55
N ILE A 108 2.52 8.14 15.52
CA ILE A 108 1.68 6.93 15.51
C ILE A 108 2.53 5.65 15.54
N VAL A 109 3.65 5.62 14.79
CA VAL A 109 4.56 4.47 14.85
C VAL A 109 5.15 4.31 16.24
N ASP A 110 5.56 5.39 16.92
CA ASP A 110 6.07 5.35 18.29
C ASP A 110 5.02 4.81 19.28
N GLN A 111 3.77 5.23 19.17
CA GLN A 111 2.66 4.71 19.98
C GLN A 111 2.48 3.18 19.80
N ILE A 112 2.60 2.69 18.55
CA ILE A 112 2.55 1.26 18.28
C ILE A 112 3.73 0.53 18.93
N LEU A 113 4.95 1.06 18.78
CA LEU A 113 6.16 0.47 19.35
C LEU A 113 6.05 0.38 20.89
N GLU A 114 5.57 1.43 21.54
CA GLU A 114 5.33 1.47 22.98
C GLU A 114 4.31 0.41 23.42
N LYS A 115 3.14 0.35 22.78
CA LYS A 115 2.08 -0.64 23.09
C LYS A 115 2.56 -2.08 22.92
N VAL A 116 3.39 -2.33 21.92
CA VAL A 116 3.96 -3.67 21.65
C VAL A 116 5.13 -3.97 22.60
N GLY A 117 5.73 -2.95 23.23
CA GLY A 117 6.90 -3.08 24.10
C GLY A 117 8.16 -3.45 23.31
N ILE A 118 8.45 -2.67 22.27
CA ILE A 118 9.62 -2.77 21.38
C ILE A 118 10.17 -1.38 21.09
N SER A 119 11.34 -1.31 20.46
CA SER A 119 11.93 -0.05 20.02
C SER A 119 12.10 -0.02 18.49
N GLU A 120 12.44 1.15 17.96
CA GLU A 120 12.76 1.32 16.54
C GLU A 120 13.90 0.42 16.06
N GLN A 121 14.78 0.00 16.96
CA GLN A 121 15.90 -0.92 16.66
C GLN A 121 15.44 -2.33 16.29
N ASN A 122 14.23 -2.72 16.69
CA ASN A 122 13.64 -3.99 16.30
C ASN A 122 13.08 -3.99 14.87
N LEU A 123 12.87 -2.80 14.29
CA LEU A 123 12.41 -2.66 12.92
C LEU A 123 13.53 -3.07 11.94
N GLN A 124 13.20 -3.85 10.92
CA GLN A 124 14.15 -4.32 9.90
C GLN A 124 13.79 -3.78 8.50
N CYS A 125 13.06 -2.66 8.44
CA CYS A 125 12.71 -2.03 7.17
C CYS A 125 13.86 -1.22 6.55
N GLY A 126 14.91 -0.96 7.32
CA GLY A 126 15.99 -0.04 6.92
C GLY A 126 15.59 1.42 7.14
N VAL A 127 16.52 2.31 6.81
CA VAL A 127 16.34 3.75 6.91
C VAL A 127 16.04 4.32 5.53
N GLN A 128 15.10 5.24 5.46
CA GLN A 128 14.72 5.92 4.23
C GLN A 128 14.50 7.41 4.53
N THR A 129 14.95 8.27 3.61
CA THR A 129 14.49 9.66 3.61
C THR A 129 12.97 9.68 3.45
N PRO A 130 12.22 10.38 4.33
CA PRO A 130 10.78 10.42 4.25
C PRO A 130 10.27 10.87 2.88
N LEU A 131 9.30 10.15 2.33
CA LEU A 131 8.68 10.49 1.04
C LEU A 131 8.03 11.87 1.05
N PHE A 132 7.71 12.39 2.22
CA PHE A 132 7.18 13.73 2.43
C PHE A 132 8.04 14.82 1.77
N PHE A 133 9.37 14.73 1.91
CA PHE A 133 10.27 15.75 1.34
C PHE A 133 10.21 15.75 -0.19
N SER A 134 10.27 14.58 -0.82
CA SER A 134 10.18 14.46 -2.27
C SER A 134 8.80 14.81 -2.82
N SER A 135 7.72 14.37 -2.14
CA SER A 135 6.34 14.62 -2.58
C SER A 135 5.93 16.09 -2.48
N GLN A 136 6.51 16.83 -1.53
CA GLN A 136 6.25 18.25 -1.31
C GLN A 136 7.33 19.16 -1.92
N ASN A 137 8.28 18.58 -2.62
CA ASN A 137 9.45 19.30 -3.16
C ASN A 137 10.15 20.17 -2.09
N LYS A 138 10.23 19.65 -0.85
CA LYS A 138 10.87 20.33 0.29
C LYS A 138 12.37 19.98 0.35
N PRO A 139 13.24 20.95 0.57
CA PRO A 139 14.64 20.67 0.84
C PRO A 139 14.80 19.93 2.18
N LEU A 140 15.88 19.18 2.29
CA LEU A 140 16.33 18.61 3.55
C LEU A 140 17.21 19.63 4.28
N ASP A 141 17.05 19.72 5.59
CA ASP A 141 17.96 20.49 6.41
C ASP A 141 19.35 19.82 6.47
N GLN A 142 20.41 20.63 6.50
CA GLN A 142 21.77 20.08 6.60
C GLN A 142 21.93 19.32 7.93
N GLY A 143 22.34 18.05 7.82
CA GLY A 143 22.56 17.19 8.99
C GLY A 143 21.32 16.54 9.56
N GLN A 144 20.14 16.67 8.93
CA GLN A 144 18.94 15.96 9.34
C GLN A 144 19.16 14.45 9.25
N GLN A 145 18.92 13.76 10.35
CA GLN A 145 19.06 12.30 10.44
C GLN A 145 17.70 11.63 10.50
N PHE A 146 17.64 10.46 9.92
CA PHE A 146 16.45 9.61 9.91
C PHE A 146 16.80 8.24 10.47
N ASP A 147 15.82 7.57 11.03
CA ASP A 147 15.89 6.20 11.51
C ASP A 147 14.85 5.32 10.84
N GLN A 148 14.68 4.11 11.32
CA GLN A 148 13.79 3.11 10.72
C GLN A 148 12.31 3.50 10.80
N ARG A 149 11.90 4.35 11.75
CA ARG A 149 10.52 4.86 11.86
C ARG A 149 10.11 5.70 10.65
N HIS A 150 11.09 6.38 10.05
CA HIS A 150 10.90 7.24 8.88
C HIS A 150 10.70 6.46 7.57
N HIS A 151 11.00 5.16 7.56
CA HIS A 151 10.74 4.32 6.40
C HIS A 151 9.23 4.18 6.17
N ASN A 152 8.78 4.32 4.94
CA ASN A 152 7.36 4.30 4.56
C ASN A 152 6.63 2.98 4.90
N CYS A 153 7.34 1.96 5.32
CA CYS A 153 6.79 0.66 5.72
C CYS A 153 6.90 0.40 7.24
N SER A 154 7.40 1.36 8.05
CA SER A 154 7.64 1.13 9.47
C SER A 154 6.38 0.69 10.23
N GLY A 155 5.23 1.30 9.94
CA GLY A 155 3.95 0.88 10.50
C GLY A 155 3.62 -0.60 10.20
N LYS A 156 3.80 -1.04 8.95
CA LYS A 156 3.63 -2.46 8.59
C LYS A 156 4.58 -3.37 9.37
N HIS A 157 5.85 -2.98 9.52
CA HIS A 157 6.84 -3.76 10.27
C HIS A 157 6.50 -3.84 11.75
N SER A 158 6.01 -2.76 12.35
CA SER A 158 5.51 -2.75 13.73
C SER A 158 4.36 -3.75 13.92
N GLY A 159 3.40 -3.78 12.98
CA GLY A 159 2.31 -4.76 12.98
C GLY A 159 2.80 -6.21 12.83
N MET A 160 3.80 -6.48 12.00
CA MET A 160 4.42 -7.81 11.87
C MET A 160 5.10 -8.25 13.16
N ILE A 161 5.79 -7.35 13.87
CA ILE A 161 6.42 -7.66 15.15
C ILE A 161 5.36 -7.91 16.24
N ALA A 162 4.27 -7.13 16.24
CA ALA A 162 3.14 -7.39 17.13
C ALA A 162 2.56 -8.79 16.94
N LEU A 163 2.38 -9.21 15.67
CA LEU A 163 1.96 -10.57 15.32
C LEU A 163 2.97 -11.63 15.78
N ALA A 164 4.27 -11.39 15.57
CA ALA A 164 5.32 -12.31 16.01
C ALA A 164 5.24 -12.56 17.53
N LYS A 165 5.06 -11.51 18.33
CA LYS A 165 4.87 -11.62 19.79
C LYS A 165 3.61 -12.39 20.17
N ILE A 166 2.50 -12.22 19.45
CA ILE A 166 1.27 -13.00 19.68
C ILE A 166 1.51 -14.48 19.41
N LEU A 167 2.25 -14.80 18.34
CA LEU A 167 2.56 -16.18 17.95
C LEU A 167 3.69 -16.82 18.76
N GLY A 168 4.22 -16.11 19.78
CA GLY A 168 5.33 -16.58 20.61
C GLY A 168 6.62 -16.79 19.80
N GLU A 169 6.88 -15.93 18.83
CA GLU A 169 8.06 -15.96 17.98
C GLU A 169 9.05 -14.86 18.37
N ASP A 170 10.34 -15.12 18.14
CA ASP A 170 11.37 -14.09 18.31
C ASP A 170 11.10 -12.90 17.38
N VAL A 171 11.04 -11.70 17.95
CA VAL A 171 10.80 -10.45 17.22
C VAL A 171 11.85 -10.16 16.16
N LEU A 172 13.05 -10.72 16.25
CA LEU A 172 14.08 -10.56 15.23
C LEU A 172 13.90 -11.50 14.03
N ASN A 173 13.00 -12.48 14.14
CA ASN A 173 12.77 -13.49 13.10
C ASN A 173 11.56 -13.20 12.21
N TYR A 174 10.82 -12.11 12.45
CA TYR A 174 9.54 -11.81 11.78
C TYR A 174 9.62 -11.67 10.25
N LEU A 175 10.79 -11.39 9.68
CA LEU A 175 11.00 -11.32 8.22
C LEU A 175 11.42 -12.64 7.58
N ASN A 176 11.79 -13.64 8.38
CA ASN A 176 12.18 -14.92 7.83
C ASN A 176 10.99 -15.57 7.10
N PRO A 177 11.11 -15.95 5.81
CA PRO A 177 10.02 -16.56 5.05
C PRO A 177 9.44 -17.82 5.69
N LYS A 178 10.23 -18.51 6.53
CA LYS A 178 9.82 -19.71 7.25
C LYS A 178 9.25 -19.45 8.64
N SER A 179 9.22 -18.19 9.09
CA SER A 179 8.66 -17.80 10.37
C SER A 179 7.16 -18.09 10.45
N LYS A 180 6.63 -18.24 11.68
CA LYS A 180 5.18 -18.33 11.89
C LYS A 180 4.48 -17.07 11.41
N THR A 181 5.08 -15.91 11.64
CA THR A 181 4.59 -14.59 11.22
C THR A 181 4.39 -14.52 9.71
N GLN A 182 5.42 -14.85 8.91
CA GLN A 182 5.33 -14.77 7.46
C GLN A 182 4.39 -15.82 6.88
N ARG A 183 4.38 -17.03 7.44
CA ARG A 183 3.41 -18.07 7.04
C ARG A 183 1.97 -17.62 7.28
N ARG A 184 1.67 -17.09 8.47
CA ARG A 184 0.31 -16.62 8.79
C ARG A 184 -0.14 -15.48 7.88
N ILE A 185 0.78 -14.55 7.56
CA ILE A 185 0.51 -13.46 6.61
C ILE A 185 0.25 -14.02 5.21
N MET A 186 1.07 -14.97 4.76
CA MET A 186 0.94 -15.58 3.43
C MET A 186 -0.39 -16.33 3.29
N GLU A 187 -0.81 -17.08 4.30
CA GLU A 187 -2.11 -17.74 4.35
C GLU A 187 -3.25 -16.75 4.18
N GLY A 188 -3.24 -15.63 4.92
CA GLY A 188 -4.28 -14.60 4.81
C GLY A 188 -4.31 -13.90 3.45
N VAL A 189 -3.13 -13.66 2.84
CA VAL A 189 -3.04 -13.10 1.49
C VAL A 189 -3.54 -14.11 0.45
N ALA A 190 -3.15 -15.38 0.56
CA ALA A 190 -3.59 -16.43 -0.35
C ALA A 190 -5.11 -16.62 -0.29
N GLU A 191 -5.70 -16.66 0.91
CA GLU A 191 -7.15 -16.73 1.11
C GLU A 191 -7.87 -15.56 0.43
N ALA A 192 -7.36 -14.32 0.61
CA ALA A 192 -7.93 -13.14 -0.02
C ALA A 192 -7.83 -13.15 -1.55
N CYS A 193 -6.81 -13.83 -2.10
CA CYS A 193 -6.60 -13.99 -3.54
C CYS A 193 -7.28 -15.25 -4.12
N GLN A 194 -7.90 -16.07 -3.29
CA GLN A 194 -8.49 -17.36 -3.68
C GLN A 194 -7.44 -18.31 -4.32
N PHE A 195 -6.25 -18.36 -3.73
CA PHE A 195 -5.12 -19.20 -4.14
C PHE A 195 -4.96 -20.39 -3.21
#